data_ec97786a17c187d801881c6fadf71d84
#
_entry.id   ec97786a17c187d801881c6fadf71d84
#
_cell.length_a   1.000
_cell.length_b   1.000
_cell.length_c   1.000
_cell.angle_alpha   90.00
_cell.angle_beta   90.00
_cell.angle_gamma   90.00
#
_symmetry.space_group_name_H-M   'P 1'
#
loop_
_entity.id
_entity.type
_entity.pdbx_description
1 polymer ?
#
loop_
_entity_poly.entity_id
_entity_poly.type
_entity_poly.pdbx_seq_one_letter_code
_entity_poly.pdbx_strand_id
1 'polypeptide(L)'
;MEGQYKFMVKHVQLWKVAFHSTSPKWIHSVYLAAIAAYYAREVEAGLMEYKPDIIISVHPLMQHIPLWVLKWQGLEKKVVFVTVITDLSTCHPTWFHPWVNRCYCSSQEVAKKALQEGLEESQTRIYGLPIRPSFARAVLVKDELRKELEMDPDLPAVLLMGGGEGMGPVKKTAKALAESLYDKKAEKPIGQIVIICGRNKNLVASVEAIDWKIPVKVRGFETIMAKWMGACDCIITKAGPGTIAEALIRGLPIILNDYIPGQEKGNVPYVVNNGAGVFTRSPKETARIVAEWFSTKQDELKTMSENALKLANPEAVFNIVRDIHELAKQREPGAFPYELTASFTSII
;
A
#
# COMPACT_ATOMS: atom_id res chain seq x y z
N MET A 1 -1.16 18.39 9.50
CA MET A 1 -1.62 17.70 8.29
C MET A 1 -2.16 16.29 8.56
N GLU A 2 -1.45 15.42 9.29
CA GLU A 2 -1.91 14.04 9.56
C GLU A 2 -3.28 13.94 10.26
N GLY A 3 -3.54 14.79 11.27
CA GLY A 3 -4.83 14.84 11.96
C GLY A 3 -6.00 15.26 11.07
N GLN A 4 -5.78 16.21 10.16
CA GLN A 4 -6.77 16.64 9.17
C GLN A 4 -7.07 15.53 8.16
N TYR A 5 -6.05 14.83 7.67
CA TYR A 5 -6.22 13.69 6.79
C TYR A 5 -7.04 12.58 7.47
N LYS A 6 -6.68 12.18 8.70
CA LYS A 6 -7.44 11.18 9.47
C LYS A 6 -8.90 11.58 9.70
N PHE A 7 -9.16 12.87 9.96
CA PHE A 7 -10.52 13.41 10.09
C PHE A 7 -11.27 13.30 8.75
N MET A 8 -10.66 13.76 7.66
CA MET A 8 -11.28 13.76 6.33
C MET A 8 -11.62 12.35 5.84
N VAL A 9 -10.71 11.38 6.03
CA VAL A 9 -10.94 9.98 5.63
C VAL A 9 -12.06 9.32 6.44
N LYS A 10 -12.23 9.70 7.72
CA LYS A 10 -13.38 9.27 8.52
C LYS A 10 -14.71 9.83 8.00
N HIS A 11 -14.67 11.02 7.37
CA HIS A 11 -15.84 11.68 6.75
C HIS A 11 -15.78 11.49 5.22
N VAL A 12 -16.06 10.27 4.78
CA VAL A 12 -15.93 9.79 3.38
C VAL A 12 -16.48 10.77 2.33
N GLN A 13 -17.62 11.42 2.60
CA GLN A 13 -18.22 12.39 1.67
C GLN A 13 -17.37 13.66 1.54
N LEU A 14 -16.83 14.18 2.64
CA LEU A 14 -15.93 15.33 2.62
C LEU A 14 -14.63 15.00 1.87
N TRP A 15 -14.06 13.83 2.12
CA TRP A 15 -12.89 13.35 1.40
C TRP A 15 -13.13 13.24 -0.11
N LYS A 16 -14.25 12.64 -0.51
CA LYS A 16 -14.62 12.52 -1.92
C LYS A 16 -14.73 13.88 -2.61
N VAL A 17 -15.41 14.84 -1.96
CA VAL A 17 -15.53 16.21 -2.49
C VAL A 17 -14.14 16.85 -2.60
N ALA A 18 -13.31 16.80 -1.56
CA ALA A 18 -11.97 17.38 -1.57
C ALA A 18 -11.09 16.77 -2.68
N PHE A 19 -11.07 15.44 -2.80
CA PHE A 19 -10.29 14.74 -3.82
C PHE A 19 -10.69 15.14 -5.25
N HIS A 20 -11.99 15.15 -5.55
CA HIS A 20 -12.45 15.47 -6.89
C HIS A 20 -12.44 16.97 -7.21
N SER A 21 -12.70 17.84 -6.24
CA SER A 21 -12.68 19.29 -6.46
C SER A 21 -11.26 19.82 -6.71
N THR A 22 -10.23 19.18 -6.15
CA THR A 22 -8.83 19.57 -6.34
C THR A 22 -8.17 18.87 -7.54
N SER A 23 -8.85 17.94 -8.22
CA SER A 23 -8.31 17.22 -9.38
C SER A 23 -8.16 18.07 -10.67
N PRO A 24 -9.05 19.05 -11.01
CA PRO A 24 -8.85 19.91 -12.18
C PRO A 24 -7.57 20.75 -12.08
N LYS A 25 -6.76 20.81 -13.16
CA LYS A 25 -5.44 21.48 -13.17
C LYS A 25 -5.45 22.90 -12.62
N TRP A 26 -6.46 23.70 -12.97
CA TRP A 26 -6.55 25.09 -12.53
C TRP A 26 -6.88 25.21 -11.03
N ILE A 27 -7.72 24.32 -10.47
CA ILE A 27 -8.07 24.34 -9.06
C ILE A 27 -6.88 23.88 -8.22
N HIS A 28 -6.22 22.78 -8.59
CA HIS A 28 -5.07 22.35 -7.81
C HIS A 28 -3.89 23.30 -7.90
N SER A 29 -3.72 24.03 -9.01
CA SER A 29 -2.70 25.07 -9.12
C SER A 29 -2.94 26.22 -8.14
N VAL A 30 -4.18 26.70 -8.00
CA VAL A 30 -4.57 27.72 -7.01
C VAL A 30 -4.39 27.18 -5.58
N TYR A 31 -4.82 25.96 -5.33
CA TYR A 31 -4.67 25.30 -4.03
C TYR A 31 -3.20 25.13 -3.65
N LEU A 32 -2.36 24.66 -4.57
CA LEU A 32 -0.92 24.52 -4.34
C LEU A 32 -0.20 25.87 -4.17
N ALA A 33 -0.63 26.89 -4.90
CA ALA A 33 -0.09 28.26 -4.73
C ALA A 33 -0.40 28.80 -3.33
N ALA A 34 -1.61 28.57 -2.82
CA ALA A 34 -1.98 28.97 -1.44
C ALA A 34 -1.16 28.21 -0.39
N ILE A 35 -0.95 26.90 -0.56
CA ILE A 35 -0.09 26.12 0.32
C ILE A 35 1.37 26.60 0.22
N ALA A 36 1.86 26.88 -0.98
CA ALA A 36 3.21 27.38 -1.18
C ALA A 36 3.42 28.73 -0.49
N ALA A 37 2.47 29.66 -0.59
CA ALA A 37 2.56 30.94 0.08
C ALA A 37 2.75 30.83 1.60
N TYR A 38 2.22 29.73 2.19
CA TYR A 38 2.33 29.50 3.63
C TYR A 38 3.59 28.69 4.00
N TYR A 39 3.94 27.64 3.24
CA TYR A 39 4.98 26.69 3.63
C TYR A 39 6.29 26.82 2.84
N ALA A 40 6.38 27.63 1.76
CA ALA A 40 7.58 27.68 0.92
C ALA A 40 8.83 28.08 1.68
N ARG A 41 8.71 29.00 2.67
CA ARG A 41 9.84 29.42 3.51
C ARG A 41 10.34 28.30 4.42
N GLU A 42 9.46 27.48 4.96
CA GLU A 42 9.85 26.32 5.79
C GLU A 42 10.53 25.24 4.94
N VAL A 43 10.00 25.00 3.73
CA VAL A 43 10.59 24.07 2.76
C VAL A 43 11.97 24.59 2.32
N GLU A 44 12.10 25.88 2.03
CA GLU A 44 13.37 26.52 1.66
C GLU A 44 14.39 26.38 2.80
N ALA A 45 14.00 26.71 4.03
CA ALA A 45 14.87 26.60 5.20
C ALA A 45 15.39 25.16 5.38
N GLY A 46 14.50 24.16 5.26
CA GLY A 46 14.89 22.75 5.32
C GLY A 46 15.85 22.36 4.19
N LEU A 47 15.57 22.76 2.96
CA LEU A 47 16.46 22.48 1.82
C LEU A 47 17.84 23.13 2.00
N MET A 48 17.89 24.35 2.53
CA MET A 48 19.16 25.06 2.77
C MET A 48 19.92 24.50 3.97
N GLU A 49 19.22 23.98 4.98
CA GLU A 49 19.83 23.31 6.14
C GLU A 49 20.48 21.97 5.72
N TYR A 50 19.72 21.10 5.04
CA TYR A 50 20.20 19.76 4.68
C TYR A 50 21.02 19.72 3.40
N LYS A 51 20.90 20.71 2.52
CA LYS A 51 21.61 20.83 1.23
C LYS A 51 21.67 19.51 0.46
N PRO A 52 20.50 18.90 0.16
CA PRO A 52 20.45 17.57 -0.41
C PRO A 52 20.97 17.54 -1.85
N ASP A 53 21.70 16.50 -2.21
CA ASP A 53 22.04 16.18 -3.58
C ASP A 53 20.86 15.58 -4.35
N ILE A 54 20.02 14.82 -3.62
CA ILE A 54 18.87 14.15 -4.16
C ILE A 54 17.67 14.37 -3.23
N ILE A 55 16.53 14.68 -3.81
CA ILE A 55 15.24 14.71 -3.11
C ILE A 55 14.39 13.57 -3.64
N ILE A 56 13.97 12.67 -2.74
CA ILE A 56 13.08 11.57 -3.03
C ILE A 56 11.71 11.88 -2.44
N SER A 57 10.76 12.26 -3.29
CA SER A 57 9.41 12.55 -2.86
C SER A 57 8.52 11.31 -2.92
N VAL A 58 7.89 10.96 -1.80
CA VAL A 58 6.97 9.83 -1.64
C VAL A 58 5.55 10.26 -1.22
N HIS A 59 5.22 11.55 -1.45
CA HIS A 59 3.95 12.13 -1.05
C HIS A 59 3.40 13.10 -2.11
N PRO A 60 2.10 13.06 -2.49
CA PRO A 60 1.54 13.82 -3.60
C PRO A 60 1.65 15.34 -3.47
N LEU A 61 1.67 15.87 -2.24
CA LEU A 61 1.80 17.32 -2.01
C LEU A 61 3.26 17.81 -1.95
N MET A 62 4.24 16.91 -2.03
CA MET A 62 5.66 17.22 -1.89
C MET A 62 6.41 17.21 -3.22
N GLN A 63 5.73 17.51 -4.33
CA GLN A 63 6.34 17.68 -5.66
C GLN A 63 6.52 19.17 -5.99
N HIS A 64 5.42 19.88 -6.06
CA HIS A 64 5.35 21.23 -6.64
C HIS A 64 6.13 22.27 -5.84
N ILE A 65 5.92 22.33 -4.52
CA ILE A 65 6.52 23.36 -3.67
C ILE A 65 8.05 23.24 -3.62
N PRO A 66 8.64 22.07 -3.33
CA PRO A 66 10.09 21.92 -3.36
C PRO A 66 10.70 22.21 -4.74
N LEU A 67 10.06 21.81 -5.85
CA LEU A 67 10.54 22.10 -7.20
C LEU A 67 10.49 23.61 -7.50
N TRP A 68 9.47 24.34 -7.06
CA TRP A 68 9.41 25.79 -7.18
C TRP A 68 10.52 26.47 -6.36
N VAL A 69 10.75 26.03 -5.12
CA VAL A 69 11.84 26.55 -4.28
C VAL A 69 13.20 26.31 -4.93
N LEU A 70 13.47 25.10 -5.44
CA LEU A 70 14.70 24.78 -6.16
C LEU A 70 14.90 25.71 -7.36
N LYS A 71 13.85 25.99 -8.14
CA LYS A 71 13.90 26.90 -9.27
C LYS A 71 14.18 28.34 -8.83
N TRP A 72 13.52 28.84 -7.80
CA TRP A 72 13.76 30.20 -7.28
C TRP A 72 15.19 30.39 -6.79
N GLN A 73 15.78 29.31 -6.23
CA GLN A 73 17.17 29.31 -5.76
C GLN A 73 18.21 29.00 -6.88
N GLY A 74 17.77 28.75 -8.10
CA GLY A 74 18.66 28.35 -9.22
C GLY A 74 19.33 27.00 -9.01
N LEU A 75 18.66 26.09 -8.26
CA LEU A 75 19.17 24.77 -7.87
C LEU A 75 18.54 23.63 -8.67
N GLU A 76 17.60 23.90 -9.57
CA GLU A 76 16.84 22.87 -10.30
C GLU A 76 17.70 21.96 -11.18
N LYS A 77 18.88 22.45 -11.63
CA LYS A 77 19.87 21.64 -12.36
C LYS A 77 20.92 20.99 -11.45
N LYS A 78 20.98 21.42 -10.20
CA LYS A 78 21.99 20.96 -9.23
C LYS A 78 21.50 19.85 -8.31
N VAL A 79 20.21 19.80 -8.03
CA VAL A 79 19.57 18.81 -7.15
C VAL A 79 18.76 17.85 -8.00
N VAL A 80 19.02 16.56 -7.87
CA VAL A 80 18.20 15.52 -8.50
C VAL A 80 16.88 15.41 -7.75
N PHE A 81 15.76 15.56 -8.45
CA PHE A 81 14.44 15.39 -7.85
C PHE A 81 13.73 14.18 -8.46
N VAL A 82 13.35 13.22 -7.62
CA VAL A 82 12.62 12.04 -8.05
C VAL A 82 11.32 11.86 -7.29
N THR A 83 10.31 11.36 -7.97
CA THR A 83 9.02 10.99 -7.37
C THR A 83 8.87 9.48 -7.35
N VAL A 84 8.54 8.92 -6.20
CA VAL A 84 8.17 7.51 -6.04
C VAL A 84 6.69 7.45 -5.68
N ILE A 85 5.86 7.02 -6.63
CA ILE A 85 4.41 6.97 -6.43
C ILE A 85 4.03 5.76 -5.60
N THR A 86 3.36 6.02 -4.47
CA THR A 86 2.90 5.00 -3.53
C THR A 86 1.41 4.69 -3.63
N ASP A 87 0.71 5.26 -4.62
CA ASP A 87 -0.63 4.86 -5.05
C ASP A 87 -0.54 3.79 -6.15
N LEU A 88 -1.45 2.81 -6.19
CA LEU A 88 -1.34 1.65 -7.09
C LEU A 88 -1.95 1.89 -8.48
N SER A 89 -3.15 2.46 -8.54
CA SER A 89 -3.88 2.65 -9.80
C SER A 89 -4.46 4.05 -9.94
N THR A 90 -5.09 4.59 -8.91
CA THR A 90 -5.70 5.93 -8.93
C THR A 90 -4.80 6.92 -8.21
N CYS A 91 -4.15 7.78 -8.99
CA CYS A 91 -3.27 8.82 -8.46
C CYS A 91 -3.92 10.20 -8.59
N HIS A 92 -3.75 11.06 -7.59
CA HIS A 92 -4.12 12.46 -7.70
C HIS A 92 -3.14 13.19 -8.65
N PRO A 93 -3.57 14.16 -9.48
CA PRO A 93 -2.66 14.91 -10.38
C PRO A 93 -1.45 15.56 -9.71
N THR A 94 -1.57 15.90 -8.42
CA THR A 94 -0.47 16.48 -7.63
C THR A 94 0.76 15.57 -7.45
N TRP A 95 0.67 14.29 -7.80
CA TRP A 95 1.82 13.40 -7.88
C TRP A 95 2.79 13.75 -9.01
N PHE A 96 2.31 14.44 -10.05
CA PHE A 96 3.05 14.61 -11.30
C PHE A 96 3.52 16.05 -11.47
N HIS A 97 4.79 16.22 -11.81
CA HIS A 97 5.37 17.49 -12.18
C HIS A 97 6.44 17.29 -13.27
N PRO A 98 6.41 18.01 -14.40
CA PRO A 98 7.30 17.77 -15.53
C PRO A 98 8.80 18.08 -15.24
N TRP A 99 9.10 18.77 -14.16
CA TRP A 99 10.49 19.10 -13.80
C TRP A 99 11.21 18.03 -12.97
N VAL A 100 10.56 16.92 -12.65
CA VAL A 100 11.25 15.82 -11.95
C VAL A 100 12.26 15.14 -12.89
N ASN A 101 13.39 14.71 -12.37
CA ASN A 101 14.37 13.95 -13.15
C ASN A 101 13.84 12.54 -13.44
N ARG A 102 13.08 11.97 -12.51
CA ARG A 102 12.51 10.63 -12.65
C ARG A 102 11.20 10.49 -11.86
N CYS A 103 10.26 9.74 -12.42
CA CYS A 103 9.00 9.34 -11.77
C CYS A 103 8.87 7.81 -11.81
N TYR A 104 8.88 7.20 -10.64
CA TYR A 104 8.71 5.76 -10.48
C TYR A 104 7.23 5.44 -10.30
N CYS A 105 6.66 4.78 -11.30
CA CYS A 105 5.26 4.44 -11.39
C CYS A 105 5.01 3.02 -10.86
N SER A 106 3.95 2.88 -10.10
CA SER A 106 3.54 1.61 -9.48
C SER A 106 2.88 0.65 -10.46
N SER A 107 2.29 1.16 -11.56
CA SER A 107 1.58 0.38 -12.58
C SER A 107 1.61 1.08 -13.94
N GLN A 108 1.17 0.36 -14.99
CA GLN A 108 1.01 0.92 -16.34
C GLN A 108 -0.02 2.05 -16.39
N GLU A 109 -1.09 1.94 -15.61
CA GLU A 109 -2.15 2.97 -15.51
C GLU A 109 -1.57 4.27 -14.95
N VAL A 110 -0.72 4.17 -13.94
CA VAL A 110 -0.05 5.32 -13.33
C VAL A 110 0.95 5.94 -14.31
N ALA A 111 1.71 5.15 -15.06
CA ALA A 111 2.63 5.65 -16.08
C ALA A 111 1.88 6.38 -17.21
N LYS A 112 0.77 5.82 -17.72
CA LYS A 112 -0.08 6.51 -18.70
C LYS A 112 -0.57 7.87 -18.18
N LYS A 113 -0.96 7.93 -16.91
CA LYS A 113 -1.37 9.18 -16.29
C LYS A 113 -0.21 10.17 -16.16
N ALA A 114 0.98 9.71 -15.82
CA ALA A 114 2.18 10.55 -15.76
C ALA A 114 2.44 11.26 -17.11
N LEU A 115 2.35 10.53 -18.23
CA LEU A 115 2.48 11.10 -19.59
C LEU A 115 1.37 12.12 -19.88
N GLN A 116 0.12 11.84 -19.50
CA GLN A 116 -1.01 12.77 -19.66
C GLN A 116 -0.84 14.05 -18.84
N GLU A 117 -0.13 13.98 -17.72
CA GLU A 117 0.16 15.12 -16.86
C GLU A 117 1.43 15.88 -17.27
N GLY A 118 2.08 15.48 -18.38
CA GLY A 118 3.17 16.22 -19.03
C GLY A 118 4.58 15.70 -18.73
N LEU A 119 4.72 14.50 -18.16
CA LEU A 119 6.01 13.85 -18.07
C LEU A 119 6.36 13.18 -19.41
N GLU A 120 7.64 13.01 -19.68
CA GLU A 120 8.15 12.28 -20.82
C GLU A 120 8.38 10.80 -20.50
N GLU A 121 8.40 9.93 -21.52
CA GLU A 121 8.74 8.51 -21.34
C GLU A 121 10.13 8.33 -20.73
N SER A 122 11.08 9.17 -21.11
CA SER A 122 12.45 9.20 -20.57
C SER A 122 12.49 9.38 -19.05
N GLN A 123 11.51 10.10 -18.50
CA GLN A 123 11.39 10.38 -17.07
C GLN A 123 10.66 9.27 -16.31
N THR A 124 9.89 8.39 -16.96
CA THR A 124 9.05 7.39 -16.29
C THR A 124 9.72 6.03 -16.20
N ARG A 125 9.53 5.33 -15.06
CA ARG A 125 9.94 3.93 -14.86
C ARG A 125 8.81 3.18 -14.15
N ILE A 126 8.54 1.96 -14.60
CA ILE A 126 7.49 1.10 -14.03
C ILE A 126 8.17 -0.07 -13.35
N TYR A 127 8.35 0.04 -12.03
CA TYR A 127 8.96 -1.02 -11.22
C TYR A 127 7.99 -1.69 -10.26
N GLY A 128 6.78 -1.15 -10.13
CA GLY A 128 5.83 -1.58 -9.13
C GLY A 128 5.86 -0.73 -7.87
N LEU A 129 5.01 -1.07 -6.91
CA LEU A 129 4.93 -0.37 -5.63
C LEU A 129 6.11 -0.78 -4.74
N PRO A 130 6.86 0.18 -4.15
CA PRO A 130 7.94 -0.15 -3.22
C PRO A 130 7.39 -0.77 -1.93
N ILE A 131 7.78 -2.00 -1.65
CA ILE A 131 7.36 -2.77 -0.48
C ILE A 131 8.58 -3.11 0.36
N ARG A 132 8.38 -3.23 1.67
CA ARG A 132 9.45 -3.58 2.61
C ARG A 132 10.18 -4.87 2.19
N PRO A 133 11.52 -4.91 2.26
CA PRO A 133 12.31 -6.08 1.87
C PRO A 133 11.91 -7.40 2.55
N SER A 134 11.37 -7.33 3.78
CA SER A 134 10.87 -8.50 4.51
C SER A 134 9.75 -9.26 3.80
N PHE A 135 9.00 -8.64 2.89
CA PHE A 135 8.02 -9.34 2.06
C PHE A 135 8.63 -10.01 0.84
N ALA A 136 9.68 -9.42 0.27
CA ALA A 136 10.29 -9.91 -0.96
C ALA A 136 11.33 -11.02 -0.71
N ARG A 137 12.14 -10.88 0.36
CA ARG A 137 13.32 -11.72 0.59
C ARG A 137 13.17 -12.77 1.69
N ALA A 138 12.11 -12.74 2.49
CA ALA A 138 11.91 -13.75 3.51
C ALA A 138 11.54 -15.11 2.86
N VAL A 139 12.36 -16.12 3.11
CA VAL A 139 11.98 -17.52 2.88
C VAL A 139 10.99 -17.88 3.98
N LEU A 140 9.70 -18.00 3.63
CA LEU A 140 8.63 -18.24 4.59
C LEU A 140 7.97 -19.58 4.24
N VAL A 141 8.33 -20.60 4.99
CA VAL A 141 7.70 -21.93 4.90
C VAL A 141 6.42 -21.89 5.74
N LYS A 142 5.27 -22.16 5.13
CA LYS A 142 3.94 -22.01 5.75
C LYS A 142 3.81 -22.82 7.05
N ASP A 143 4.24 -24.06 7.05
CA ASP A 143 4.11 -24.96 8.20
C ASP A 143 4.98 -24.49 9.39
N GLU A 144 6.20 -24.00 9.10
CA GLU A 144 7.07 -23.43 10.12
C GLU A 144 6.48 -22.16 10.72
N LEU A 145 5.90 -21.29 9.86
CA LEU A 145 5.23 -20.08 10.30
C LEU A 145 3.99 -20.38 11.15
N ARG A 146 3.18 -21.35 10.76
CA ARG A 146 2.02 -21.77 11.56
C ARG A 146 2.44 -22.24 12.93
N LYS A 147 3.50 -23.05 13.01
CA LYS A 147 4.07 -23.48 14.29
C LYS A 147 4.60 -22.30 15.12
N GLU A 148 5.38 -21.40 14.51
CA GLU A 148 5.91 -20.21 15.19
C GLU A 148 4.80 -19.30 15.72
N LEU A 149 3.72 -19.14 14.95
CA LEU A 149 2.60 -18.27 15.28
C LEU A 149 1.50 -19.00 16.09
N GLU A 150 1.78 -20.23 16.51
CA GLU A 150 0.85 -21.09 17.28
C GLU A 150 -0.52 -21.23 16.59
N MET A 151 -0.51 -21.40 15.26
CA MET A 151 -1.69 -21.66 14.45
C MET A 151 -1.87 -23.17 14.27
N ASP A 152 -3.10 -23.59 13.97
CA ASP A 152 -3.37 -24.98 13.63
C ASP A 152 -2.68 -25.33 12.30
N PRO A 153 -1.82 -26.37 12.23
CA PRO A 153 -1.10 -26.73 11.03
C PRO A 153 -2.00 -27.28 9.91
N ASP A 154 -3.08 -27.96 10.27
CA ASP A 154 -3.93 -28.70 9.33
C ASP A 154 -5.10 -27.88 8.78
N LEU A 155 -5.48 -26.79 9.44
CA LEU A 155 -6.59 -25.96 9.03
C LEU A 155 -6.15 -24.82 8.08
N PRO A 156 -6.81 -24.65 6.92
CA PRO A 156 -6.60 -23.49 6.10
C PRO A 156 -6.95 -22.20 6.85
N ALA A 157 -6.20 -21.13 6.59
CA ALA A 157 -6.26 -19.90 7.37
C ALA A 157 -6.63 -18.68 6.51
N VAL A 158 -7.57 -17.87 6.98
CA VAL A 158 -7.89 -16.57 6.40
C VAL A 158 -7.38 -15.44 7.27
N LEU A 159 -6.69 -14.49 6.64
CA LEU A 159 -6.22 -13.25 7.27
C LEU A 159 -7.27 -12.15 7.08
N LEU A 160 -7.85 -11.64 8.15
CA LEU A 160 -8.82 -10.53 8.14
C LEU A 160 -8.19 -9.28 8.74
N MET A 161 -8.14 -8.18 7.99
CA MET A 161 -7.55 -6.95 8.49
C MET A 161 -8.30 -5.68 8.05
N GLY A 162 -8.39 -4.72 8.97
CA GLY A 162 -8.96 -3.38 8.73
C GLY A 162 -7.91 -2.29 8.44
N GLY A 163 -6.70 -2.67 8.01
CA GLY A 163 -5.57 -1.77 7.88
C GLY A 163 -5.02 -1.31 9.24
N GLY A 164 -4.09 -0.34 9.22
CA GLY A 164 -3.39 0.12 10.43
C GLY A 164 -4.29 0.72 11.52
N GLU A 165 -5.47 1.22 11.16
CA GLU A 165 -6.43 1.83 12.09
C GLU A 165 -7.64 0.90 12.41
N GLY A 166 -7.64 -0.34 11.93
CA GLY A 166 -8.72 -1.32 12.19
C GLY A 166 -10.08 -0.86 11.66
N MET A 167 -10.11 -0.30 10.46
CA MET A 167 -11.32 0.24 9.84
C MET A 167 -12.18 -0.84 9.19
N GLY A 168 -13.47 -0.52 8.97
CA GLY A 168 -14.42 -1.38 8.27
C GLY A 168 -15.13 -2.39 9.19
N PRO A 169 -15.90 -3.32 8.62
CA PRO A 169 -16.77 -4.22 9.36
C PRO A 169 -16.07 -5.47 9.91
N VAL A 170 -14.81 -5.32 10.45
CA VAL A 170 -13.95 -6.43 10.88
C VAL A 170 -14.67 -7.40 11.79
N LYS A 171 -15.30 -6.92 12.88
CA LYS A 171 -16.01 -7.77 13.84
C LYS A 171 -17.20 -8.53 13.21
N LYS A 172 -17.96 -7.85 12.31
CA LYS A 172 -19.10 -8.50 11.62
C LYS A 172 -18.63 -9.57 10.66
N THR A 173 -17.55 -9.29 9.93
CA THR A 173 -16.93 -10.23 8.99
C THR A 173 -16.34 -11.43 9.72
N ALA A 174 -15.64 -11.21 10.85
CA ALA A 174 -15.09 -12.28 11.66
C ALA A 174 -16.18 -13.25 12.18
N LYS A 175 -17.32 -12.72 12.66
CA LYS A 175 -18.45 -13.54 13.10
C LYS A 175 -19.03 -14.37 11.96
N ALA A 176 -19.26 -13.77 10.78
CA ALA A 176 -19.77 -14.49 9.63
C ALA A 176 -18.81 -15.59 9.15
N LEU A 177 -17.49 -15.31 9.16
CA LEU A 177 -16.46 -16.31 8.86
C LEU A 177 -16.51 -17.48 9.86
N ALA A 178 -16.56 -17.20 11.16
CA ALA A 178 -16.60 -18.25 12.19
C ALA A 178 -17.82 -19.15 12.06
N GLU A 179 -18.98 -18.59 11.69
CA GLU A 179 -20.19 -19.37 11.41
C GLU A 179 -20.05 -20.24 10.16
N SER A 180 -19.41 -19.75 9.10
CA SER A 180 -19.27 -20.47 7.82
C SER A 180 -18.12 -21.47 7.81
N LEU A 181 -17.08 -21.25 8.64
CA LEU A 181 -15.93 -22.15 8.78
C LEU A 181 -16.12 -23.22 9.86
N TYR A 182 -17.31 -23.37 10.39
CA TYR A 182 -17.67 -24.46 11.29
C TYR A 182 -18.65 -25.42 10.61
N ASP A 183 -18.20 -26.65 10.38
CA ASP A 183 -19.09 -27.72 9.88
C ASP A 183 -20.03 -28.20 11.01
N LYS A 184 -21.31 -27.83 10.92
CA LYS A 184 -22.32 -28.17 11.91
C LYS A 184 -22.66 -29.67 11.94
N LYS A 185 -22.42 -30.42 10.83
CA LYS A 185 -22.69 -31.85 10.76
C LYS A 185 -21.56 -32.67 11.37
N ALA A 186 -20.33 -32.28 11.06
CA ALA A 186 -19.14 -32.95 11.58
C ALA A 186 -18.70 -32.38 12.94
N GLU A 187 -19.37 -31.32 13.44
CA GLU A 187 -19.05 -30.61 14.69
C GLU A 187 -17.58 -30.19 14.83
N LYS A 188 -16.96 -29.78 13.71
CA LYS A 188 -15.53 -29.40 13.66
C LYS A 188 -15.27 -28.17 12.80
N PRO A 189 -14.17 -27.45 13.08
CA PRO A 189 -13.74 -26.37 12.21
C PRO A 189 -13.24 -26.92 10.86
N ILE A 190 -13.49 -26.15 9.78
CA ILE A 190 -12.94 -26.38 8.43
C ILE A 190 -11.94 -25.27 8.03
N GLY A 191 -11.64 -24.37 8.94
CA GLY A 191 -10.67 -23.29 8.75
C GLY A 191 -10.45 -22.53 10.04
N GLN A 192 -9.46 -21.64 10.00
CA GLN A 192 -9.07 -20.76 11.11
C GLN A 192 -8.96 -19.32 10.66
N ILE A 193 -9.03 -18.37 11.59
CA ILE A 193 -9.01 -16.93 11.30
C ILE A 193 -7.87 -16.25 12.06
N VAL A 194 -7.11 -15.42 11.35
CA VAL A 194 -6.22 -14.42 11.95
C VAL A 194 -6.84 -13.04 11.76
N ILE A 195 -7.05 -12.30 12.84
CA ILE A 195 -7.69 -10.98 12.84
C ILE A 195 -6.69 -9.93 13.28
N ILE A 196 -6.34 -8.99 12.37
CA ILE A 196 -5.46 -7.87 12.65
C ILE A 196 -6.29 -6.61 12.83
N CYS A 197 -6.37 -6.13 14.06
CA CYS A 197 -7.17 -4.97 14.46
C CYS A 197 -6.42 -3.64 14.36
N GLY A 198 -5.12 -3.64 14.01
CA GLY A 198 -4.30 -2.45 13.96
C GLY A 198 -4.24 -1.72 15.31
N ARG A 199 -4.24 -0.38 15.30
CA ARG A 199 -4.19 0.45 16.51
C ARG A 199 -5.51 0.56 17.25
N ASN A 200 -6.56 -0.14 16.80
CA ASN A 200 -7.91 -0.07 17.37
C ASN A 200 -8.06 -0.99 18.60
N LYS A 201 -7.66 -0.51 19.78
CA LYS A 201 -7.76 -1.24 21.05
C LYS A 201 -9.18 -1.69 21.39
N ASN A 202 -10.19 -0.87 21.07
CA ASN A 202 -11.60 -1.22 21.32
C ASN A 202 -12.05 -2.39 20.45
N LEU A 203 -11.58 -2.44 19.21
CA LEU A 203 -11.85 -3.56 18.32
C LEU A 203 -11.19 -4.83 18.85
N VAL A 204 -9.92 -4.78 19.28
CA VAL A 204 -9.23 -5.92 19.92
C VAL A 204 -10.06 -6.48 21.05
N ALA A 205 -10.35 -5.68 22.07
CA ALA A 205 -11.13 -6.13 23.25
C ALA A 205 -12.51 -6.69 22.86
N SER A 206 -13.19 -6.07 21.89
CA SER A 206 -14.50 -6.52 21.45
C SER A 206 -14.51 -7.82 20.67
N VAL A 207 -13.38 -8.17 20.03
CA VAL A 207 -13.23 -9.41 19.27
C VAL A 207 -12.71 -10.53 20.15
N GLU A 208 -11.78 -10.25 21.08
CA GLU A 208 -11.28 -11.20 22.10
C GLU A 208 -12.38 -11.68 23.04
N ALA A 209 -13.37 -10.83 23.34
CA ALA A 209 -14.49 -11.19 24.22
C ALA A 209 -15.50 -12.17 23.58
N ILE A 210 -15.30 -12.61 22.33
CA ILE A 210 -16.20 -13.55 21.65
C ILE A 210 -15.73 -14.97 21.91
N ASP A 211 -16.67 -15.83 22.36
CA ASP A 211 -16.45 -17.27 22.41
C ASP A 211 -16.53 -17.88 20.99
N TRP A 212 -15.36 -18.25 20.46
CA TRP A 212 -15.21 -18.73 19.09
C TRP A 212 -15.28 -20.26 19.02
N LYS A 213 -16.11 -20.80 18.12
CA LYS A 213 -16.20 -22.26 17.86
C LYS A 213 -15.09 -22.81 16.97
N ILE A 214 -14.24 -21.94 16.44
CA ILE A 214 -13.10 -22.26 15.55
C ILE A 214 -11.84 -21.60 16.09
N PRO A 215 -10.64 -22.01 15.70
CA PRO A 215 -9.41 -21.33 16.08
C PRO A 215 -9.38 -19.91 15.53
N VAL A 216 -9.17 -18.93 16.41
CA VAL A 216 -9.07 -17.50 16.08
C VAL A 216 -7.87 -16.89 16.78
N LYS A 217 -6.99 -16.23 16.02
CA LYS A 217 -5.90 -15.42 16.55
C LYS A 217 -6.25 -13.95 16.40
N VAL A 218 -6.35 -13.22 17.52
CA VAL A 218 -6.59 -11.76 17.51
C VAL A 218 -5.29 -11.03 17.79
N ARG A 219 -4.98 -10.03 16.97
CA ARG A 219 -3.78 -9.21 17.08
C ARG A 219 -4.11 -7.73 16.93
N GLY A 220 -3.37 -6.89 17.62
CA GLY A 220 -3.39 -5.44 17.48
C GLY A 220 -2.60 -4.97 16.25
N PHE A 221 -1.74 -3.98 16.47
CA PHE A 221 -0.82 -3.49 15.45
C PHE A 221 0.39 -4.44 15.35
N GLU A 222 0.61 -4.99 14.15
CA GLU A 222 1.66 -5.97 13.90
C GLU A 222 2.79 -5.42 13.05
N THR A 223 4.02 -5.76 13.42
CA THR A 223 5.24 -5.42 12.67
C THR A 223 5.71 -6.58 11.79
N ILE A 224 5.28 -7.81 12.08
CA ILE A 224 5.67 -9.04 11.38
C ILE A 224 4.60 -9.50 10.36
N MET A 225 3.94 -8.53 9.68
CA MET A 225 2.84 -8.84 8.73
C MET A 225 3.25 -9.83 7.64
N ALA A 226 4.53 -9.83 7.21
CA ALA A 226 5.02 -10.79 6.22
C ALA A 226 4.87 -12.24 6.70
N LYS A 227 5.08 -12.52 8.00
CA LYS A 227 4.90 -13.84 8.59
C LYS A 227 3.41 -14.23 8.66
N TRP A 228 2.55 -13.31 9.14
CA TRP A 228 1.10 -13.56 9.18
C TRP A 228 0.53 -13.83 7.79
N MET A 229 0.93 -13.05 6.77
CA MET A 229 0.53 -13.30 5.38
C MET A 229 1.10 -14.62 4.86
N GLY A 230 2.33 -14.98 5.22
CA GLY A 230 2.93 -16.26 4.82
C GLY A 230 2.26 -17.49 5.43
N ALA A 231 1.66 -17.37 6.61
CA ALA A 231 0.96 -18.45 7.31
C ALA A 231 -0.49 -18.67 6.82
N CYS A 232 -1.08 -17.69 6.13
CA CYS A 232 -2.47 -17.73 5.66
C CYS A 232 -2.60 -18.18 4.20
N ASP A 233 -3.83 -18.53 3.78
CA ASP A 233 -4.16 -19.01 2.44
C ASP A 233 -4.91 -17.97 1.61
N CYS A 234 -5.55 -17.00 2.24
CA CYS A 234 -6.18 -15.85 1.60
C CYS A 234 -6.25 -14.66 2.56
N ILE A 235 -6.56 -13.48 2.01
CA ILE A 235 -6.65 -12.24 2.79
C ILE A 235 -7.95 -11.50 2.49
N ILE A 236 -8.55 -10.92 3.53
CA ILE A 236 -9.68 -9.99 3.45
C ILE A 236 -9.21 -8.63 3.94
N THR A 237 -9.28 -7.61 3.08
CA THR A 237 -8.81 -6.27 3.40
C THR A 237 -9.54 -5.19 2.60
N LYS A 238 -9.39 -3.92 2.99
CA LYS A 238 -9.75 -2.80 2.12
C LYS A 238 -8.76 -2.67 0.96
N ALA A 239 -9.13 -1.94 -0.09
CA ALA A 239 -8.32 -1.79 -1.30
C ALA A 239 -7.09 -0.86 -1.12
N GLY A 240 -6.38 -0.96 0.01
CA GLY A 240 -5.16 -0.19 0.26
C GLY A 240 -3.99 -0.67 -0.61
N PRO A 241 -3.26 0.26 -1.27
CA PRO A 241 -2.22 -0.09 -2.25
C PRO A 241 -1.11 -0.96 -1.65
N GLY A 242 -0.58 -0.58 -0.48
CA GLY A 242 0.50 -1.32 0.19
C GLY A 242 0.09 -2.75 0.55
N THR A 243 -1.09 -2.93 1.17
CA THR A 243 -1.57 -4.26 1.55
C THR A 243 -1.83 -5.16 0.32
N ILE A 244 -2.37 -4.59 -0.77
CA ILE A 244 -2.54 -5.33 -2.03
C ILE A 244 -1.18 -5.80 -2.54
N ALA A 245 -0.19 -4.92 -2.65
CA ALA A 245 1.13 -5.27 -3.15
C ALA A 245 1.84 -6.30 -2.26
N GLU A 246 1.72 -6.18 -0.94
CA GLU A 246 2.23 -7.16 0.04
C GLU A 246 1.56 -8.53 -0.15
N ALA A 247 0.24 -8.57 -0.31
CA ALA A 247 -0.52 -9.79 -0.55
C ALA A 247 -0.16 -10.46 -1.89
N LEU A 248 -0.02 -9.67 -2.96
CA LEU A 248 0.41 -10.18 -4.26
C LEU A 248 1.79 -10.83 -4.21
N ILE A 249 2.77 -10.21 -3.53
CA ILE A 249 4.11 -10.77 -3.32
C ILE A 249 4.05 -12.11 -2.56
N ARG A 250 3.10 -12.25 -1.64
CA ARG A 250 2.89 -13.50 -0.88
C ARG A 250 1.99 -14.51 -1.60
N GLY A 251 1.52 -14.19 -2.80
CA GLY A 251 0.62 -15.06 -3.57
C GLY A 251 -0.72 -15.29 -2.89
N LEU A 252 -1.21 -14.32 -2.10
CA LEU A 252 -2.49 -14.46 -1.42
C LEU A 252 -3.66 -14.03 -2.31
N PRO A 253 -4.65 -14.89 -2.55
CA PRO A 253 -5.95 -14.49 -3.08
C PRO A 253 -6.60 -13.43 -2.20
N ILE A 254 -7.12 -12.36 -2.82
CA ILE A 254 -7.56 -11.15 -2.12
C ILE A 254 -9.08 -10.99 -2.18
N ILE A 255 -9.74 -10.90 -1.03
CA ILE A 255 -11.12 -10.40 -0.95
C ILE A 255 -11.05 -8.93 -0.52
N LEU A 256 -11.35 -8.05 -1.46
CA LEU A 256 -11.50 -6.63 -1.14
C LEU A 256 -12.90 -6.38 -0.59
N ASN A 257 -12.98 -5.82 0.62
CA ASN A 257 -14.25 -5.59 1.31
C ASN A 257 -14.65 -4.12 1.42
N ASP A 258 -13.74 -3.20 1.14
CA ASP A 258 -14.01 -1.76 1.09
C ASP A 258 -12.88 -1.01 0.38
N TYR A 259 -13.06 0.30 0.18
CA TYR A 259 -12.05 1.22 -0.36
C TYR A 259 -12.29 2.65 0.08
N ILE A 260 -11.25 3.46 0.13
CA ILE A 260 -11.36 4.92 0.28
C ILE A 260 -11.75 5.50 -1.08
N PRO A 261 -12.93 6.19 -1.20
CA PRO A 261 -13.38 6.79 -2.46
C PRO A 261 -12.35 7.77 -3.03
N GLY A 262 -12.20 7.77 -4.36
CA GLY A 262 -11.23 8.61 -5.06
C GLY A 262 -9.83 7.98 -5.08
N GLN A 263 -9.25 7.69 -3.95
CA GLN A 263 -7.87 7.21 -3.84
C GLN A 263 -7.71 5.70 -4.10
N GLU A 264 -8.59 4.86 -3.53
CA GLU A 264 -8.42 3.40 -3.58
C GLU A 264 -9.39 2.70 -4.55
N LYS A 265 -10.40 3.41 -5.09
CA LYS A 265 -11.42 2.81 -5.94
C LYS A 265 -10.85 2.07 -7.16
N GLY A 266 -9.82 2.62 -7.79
CA GLY A 266 -9.16 2.02 -8.97
C GLY A 266 -8.39 0.75 -8.66
N ASN A 267 -8.06 0.49 -7.38
CA ASN A 267 -7.36 -0.72 -6.98
C ASN A 267 -8.27 -1.95 -7.01
N VAL A 268 -9.59 -1.76 -6.95
CA VAL A 268 -10.56 -2.87 -7.04
C VAL A 268 -10.49 -3.56 -8.42
N PRO A 269 -10.69 -2.86 -9.56
CA PRO A 269 -10.54 -3.49 -10.87
C PRO A 269 -9.12 -4.01 -11.12
N TYR A 270 -8.08 -3.41 -10.56
CA TYR A 270 -6.71 -3.92 -10.66
C TYR A 270 -6.58 -5.34 -10.12
N VAL A 271 -7.18 -5.65 -8.98
CA VAL A 271 -7.16 -7.01 -8.38
C VAL A 271 -8.13 -7.94 -9.10
N VAL A 272 -9.37 -7.50 -9.33
CA VAL A 272 -10.46 -8.35 -9.83
C VAL A 272 -10.28 -8.72 -11.30
N ASN A 273 -9.97 -7.73 -12.16
CA ASN A 273 -9.82 -7.97 -13.60
C ASN A 273 -8.60 -8.82 -13.95
N ASN A 274 -7.60 -8.86 -13.07
CA ASN A 274 -6.43 -9.72 -13.22
C ASN A 274 -6.62 -11.10 -12.54
N GLY A 275 -7.80 -11.39 -12.01
CA GLY A 275 -8.12 -12.69 -11.42
C GLY A 275 -7.33 -13.02 -10.16
N ALA A 276 -6.81 -12.01 -9.44
CA ALA A 276 -6.08 -12.19 -8.19
C ALA A 276 -6.98 -12.11 -6.95
N GLY A 277 -8.29 -11.87 -7.14
CA GLY A 277 -9.24 -11.78 -6.06
C GLY A 277 -10.62 -11.33 -6.49
N VAL A 278 -11.46 -11.04 -5.49
CA VAL A 278 -12.86 -10.61 -5.66
C VAL A 278 -13.17 -9.38 -4.82
N PHE A 279 -14.29 -8.74 -5.11
CA PHE A 279 -14.79 -7.60 -4.33
C PHE A 279 -16.20 -7.87 -3.81
N THR A 280 -16.39 -7.75 -2.51
CA THR A 280 -17.72 -7.76 -1.88
C THR A 280 -17.72 -7.02 -0.55
N ARG A 281 -18.72 -6.18 -0.32
CA ARG A 281 -18.93 -5.50 0.97
C ARG A 281 -19.78 -6.29 1.94
N SER A 282 -20.33 -7.43 1.53
CA SER A 282 -21.18 -8.25 2.37
C SER A 282 -20.35 -9.21 3.25
N PRO A 283 -20.39 -9.09 4.59
CA PRO A 283 -19.72 -10.05 5.47
C PRO A 283 -20.17 -11.49 5.25
N LYS A 284 -21.45 -11.71 4.96
CA LYS A 284 -22.00 -13.05 4.69
C LYS A 284 -21.45 -13.63 3.38
N GLU A 285 -21.39 -12.81 2.34
CA GLU A 285 -20.85 -13.24 1.06
C GLU A 285 -19.35 -13.50 1.13
N THR A 286 -18.60 -12.65 1.84
CA THR A 286 -17.18 -12.87 2.14
C THR A 286 -16.97 -14.24 2.82
N ALA A 287 -17.77 -14.54 3.83
CA ALA A 287 -17.67 -15.79 4.57
C ALA A 287 -18.03 -17.02 3.71
N ARG A 288 -19.07 -16.90 2.85
CA ARG A 288 -19.45 -17.94 1.88
C ARG A 288 -18.29 -18.24 0.91
N ILE A 289 -17.68 -17.21 0.34
CA ILE A 289 -16.56 -17.34 -0.60
C ILE A 289 -15.38 -18.07 0.07
N VAL A 290 -14.98 -17.66 1.28
CA VAL A 290 -13.87 -18.30 2.01
C VAL A 290 -14.19 -19.77 2.33
N ALA A 291 -15.41 -20.07 2.78
CA ALA A 291 -15.80 -21.44 3.05
C ALA A 291 -15.78 -22.33 1.79
N GLU A 292 -16.21 -21.80 0.64
CA GLU A 292 -16.10 -22.51 -0.64
C GLU A 292 -14.64 -22.72 -1.05
N TRP A 293 -13.77 -21.71 -0.91
CA TRP A 293 -12.35 -21.83 -1.21
C TRP A 293 -11.64 -22.87 -0.34
N PHE A 294 -12.04 -23.01 0.91
CA PHE A 294 -11.44 -23.98 1.83
C PHE A 294 -12.05 -25.39 1.71
N SER A 295 -13.11 -25.56 0.95
CA SER A 295 -13.78 -26.86 0.77
C SER A 295 -13.88 -27.31 -0.68
N THR A 296 -14.78 -26.70 -1.47
CA THR A 296 -15.18 -27.19 -2.79
C THR A 296 -14.49 -26.48 -3.97
N LYS A 297 -13.85 -25.30 -3.74
CA LYS A 297 -13.24 -24.48 -4.78
C LYS A 297 -11.76 -24.21 -4.54
N GLN A 298 -11.04 -25.23 -4.12
CA GLN A 298 -9.58 -25.11 -3.87
C GLN A 298 -8.78 -24.79 -5.15
N ASP A 299 -9.23 -25.26 -6.31
CA ASP A 299 -8.60 -24.95 -7.60
C ASP A 299 -8.76 -23.45 -7.97
N GLU A 300 -9.92 -22.84 -7.63
CA GLU A 300 -10.12 -21.40 -7.81
C GLU A 300 -9.16 -20.60 -6.93
N LEU A 301 -9.02 -20.97 -5.66
CA LEU A 301 -8.07 -20.36 -4.73
C LEU A 301 -6.63 -20.45 -5.27
N LYS A 302 -6.22 -21.63 -5.76
CA LYS A 302 -4.90 -21.84 -6.34
C LYS A 302 -4.66 -20.97 -7.57
N THR A 303 -5.63 -20.93 -8.49
CA THR A 303 -5.55 -20.07 -9.69
C THR A 303 -5.40 -18.61 -9.35
N MET A 304 -6.15 -18.11 -8.36
CA MET A 304 -6.01 -16.73 -7.88
C MET A 304 -4.65 -16.47 -7.25
N SER A 305 -4.09 -17.42 -6.51
CA SER A 305 -2.75 -17.35 -5.95
C SER A 305 -1.68 -17.22 -7.05
N GLU A 306 -1.76 -18.03 -8.10
CA GLU A 306 -0.85 -17.96 -9.27
C GLU A 306 -0.97 -16.60 -9.99
N ASN A 307 -2.19 -16.10 -10.14
CA ASN A 307 -2.42 -14.77 -10.74
C ASN A 307 -1.88 -13.63 -9.85
N ALA A 308 -2.02 -13.74 -8.52
CA ALA A 308 -1.42 -12.79 -7.59
C ALA A 308 0.10 -12.73 -7.74
N LEU A 309 0.77 -13.88 -7.82
CA LEU A 309 2.22 -13.95 -8.03
C LEU A 309 2.67 -13.35 -9.38
N LYS A 310 1.87 -13.49 -10.44
CA LYS A 310 2.16 -12.86 -11.76
C LYS A 310 2.10 -11.33 -11.71
N LEU A 311 1.28 -10.76 -10.85
CA LEU A 311 1.15 -9.31 -10.65
C LEU A 311 2.18 -8.76 -9.66
N ALA A 312 2.85 -9.60 -8.93
CA ALA A 312 3.78 -9.20 -7.88
C ALA A 312 5.04 -8.54 -8.45
N ASN A 313 5.51 -7.52 -7.74
CA ASN A 313 6.77 -6.84 -8.07
C ASN A 313 7.70 -6.84 -6.84
N PRO A 314 8.25 -7.99 -6.44
CA PRO A 314 9.06 -8.10 -5.22
C PRO A 314 10.36 -7.27 -5.28
N GLU A 315 10.90 -7.04 -6.48
CA GLU A 315 12.14 -6.28 -6.70
C GLU A 315 11.92 -4.76 -6.86
N ALA A 316 10.69 -4.27 -6.75
CA ALA A 316 10.36 -2.86 -7.02
C ALA A 316 11.25 -1.88 -6.25
N VAL A 317 11.34 -2.02 -4.91
CA VAL A 317 12.14 -1.11 -4.08
C VAL A 317 13.63 -1.15 -4.44
N PHE A 318 14.17 -2.33 -4.75
CA PHE A 318 15.58 -2.50 -5.10
C PHE A 318 15.89 -1.89 -6.47
N ASN A 319 15.01 -2.06 -7.45
CA ASN A 319 15.12 -1.45 -8.77
C ASN A 319 15.03 0.07 -8.71
N ILE A 320 14.10 0.62 -7.90
CA ILE A 320 13.98 2.05 -7.65
C ILE A 320 15.28 2.60 -7.05
N VAL A 321 15.80 1.99 -6.00
CA VAL A 321 17.03 2.45 -5.32
C VAL A 321 18.23 2.37 -6.25
N ARG A 322 18.35 1.31 -7.06
CA ARG A 322 19.42 1.16 -8.05
C ARG A 322 19.38 2.26 -9.11
N ASP A 323 18.20 2.56 -9.67
CA ASP A 323 18.04 3.63 -10.68
C ASP A 323 18.33 5.02 -10.07
N ILE A 324 17.89 5.29 -8.84
CA ILE A 324 18.24 6.52 -8.11
C ILE A 324 19.76 6.65 -7.94
N HIS A 325 20.42 5.56 -7.57
CA HIS A 325 21.88 5.56 -7.41
C HIS A 325 22.61 5.85 -8.73
N GLU A 326 22.16 5.26 -9.84
CA GLU A 326 22.74 5.55 -11.16
C GLU A 326 22.48 7.00 -11.59
N LEU A 327 21.31 7.56 -11.31
CA LEU A 327 21.03 8.99 -11.53
C LEU A 327 21.98 9.88 -10.72
N ALA A 328 22.28 9.51 -9.48
CA ALA A 328 23.21 10.25 -8.64
C ALA A 328 24.63 10.25 -9.19
N LYS A 329 25.09 9.12 -9.76
CA LYS A 329 26.43 9.01 -10.38
C LYS A 329 26.58 9.80 -11.67
N GLN A 330 25.51 9.94 -12.45
CA GLN A 330 25.52 10.70 -13.71
C GLN A 330 25.62 12.20 -13.52
N ARG A 331 25.51 12.66 -12.28
CA ARG A 331 25.62 14.07 -11.93
C ARG A 331 27.08 14.52 -12.04
N GLU A 332 27.32 15.71 -12.64
CA GLU A 332 28.65 16.30 -12.70
C GLU A 332 29.21 16.54 -11.28
N PRO A 333 30.42 16.06 -10.98
CA PRO A 333 31.10 16.36 -9.73
C PRO A 333 31.34 17.87 -9.64
N GLY A 334 30.86 18.54 -8.61
CA GLY A 334 31.15 19.98 -8.38
C GLY A 334 29.95 20.92 -8.33
N ALA A 335 28.70 20.40 -8.44
CA ALA A 335 27.51 21.24 -8.28
C ALA A 335 27.31 21.75 -6.84
N PHE A 336 27.80 21.01 -5.84
CA PHE A 336 27.95 21.44 -4.44
C PHE A 336 29.30 20.99 -3.89
N PRO A 337 29.96 21.77 -3.02
CA PRO A 337 31.25 21.43 -2.43
C PRO A 337 31.10 20.49 -1.22
N TYR A 338 30.29 19.42 -1.35
CA TYR A 338 30.11 18.48 -0.25
C TYR A 338 30.50 17.07 -0.70
N GLU A 339 31.49 16.52 0.00
CA GLU A 339 31.80 15.09 -0.04
C GLU A 339 30.56 14.29 0.36
N LEU A 340 30.23 13.27 -0.44
CA LEU A 340 29.26 12.23 -0.08
C LEU A 340 29.75 11.56 1.21
N THR A 341 29.33 12.06 2.37
CA THR A 341 29.53 11.31 3.61
C THR A 341 28.63 10.05 3.53
N ALA A 342 29.29 8.92 3.34
CA ALA A 342 28.71 7.60 3.23
C ALA A 342 27.91 7.26 4.50
N SER A 343 26.59 7.40 4.44
CA SER A 343 25.65 6.86 5.43
C SER A 343 24.78 5.72 4.86
N PHE A 344 25.11 5.17 3.70
CA PHE A 344 24.32 4.09 3.08
C PHE A 344 24.72 2.68 3.48
N THR A 345 25.74 2.50 4.32
CA THR A 345 26.25 1.17 4.73
C THR A 345 25.51 0.52 5.90
N SER A 346 24.50 1.14 6.49
CA SER A 346 23.79 0.59 7.65
C SER A 346 22.33 0.16 7.40
N ILE A 347 21.90 0.05 6.14
CA ILE A 347 20.55 -0.38 5.77
C ILE A 347 20.57 -1.56 4.77
N ILE A 348 21.59 -2.42 4.87
CA ILE A 348 21.59 -3.72 4.17
C ILE A 348 21.49 -4.84 5.20
#